data_9759ff91c713ed296bb33ed39f351a3e
#
_entry.id   9759ff91c713ed296bb33ed39f351a3e
#
_cell.length_a   1.000
_cell.length_b   1.000
_cell.length_c   1.000
_cell.angle_alpha   90.00
_cell.angle_beta   90.00
_cell.angle_gamma   90.00
#
_symmetry.space_group_name_H-M   'P 1'
#
loop_
_entity.id
_entity.type
_entity.pdbx_description
1 polymer ?
#
loop_
_entity_poly.entity_id
_entity_poly.type
_entity_poly.pdbx_seq_one_letter_code
_entity_poly.pdbx_strand_id
1 'polypeptide(L)'
;MSFPTLGAVHAFDPGVLPGPVAAAVWRGVDMVGAVARTVPTGFGALDVQLPGGGWPTQAVTELLLPQALRYEWRLLGPALPALLQEGGRIYLVAPPQPPHAGGLAQLGVPPAQLVWVRAVAPLERLWATEQIL
;
A
#
# COMPACT_ATOMS: atom_id res chain seq x y z
N MET A 1 0.88 28.56 14.63
CA MET A 1 0.24 27.32 15.11
C MET A 1 1.36 26.31 15.30
N SER A 2 1.74 26.05 16.56
CA SER A 2 2.78 25.06 16.90
C SER A 2 2.13 23.67 16.92
N PHE A 3 2.69 22.75 16.16
CA PHE A 3 2.30 21.35 16.23
C PHE A 3 2.83 20.76 17.55
N PRO A 4 2.04 19.94 18.27
CA PRO A 4 2.54 19.25 19.42
C PRO A 4 3.66 18.30 19.01
N THR A 5 4.79 18.36 19.69
CA THR A 5 5.89 17.42 19.57
C THR A 5 5.35 16.03 19.90
N LEU A 6 5.38 15.11 18.95
CA LEU A 6 5.09 13.70 19.19
C LEU A 6 6.03 13.23 20.30
N GLY A 7 5.44 12.86 21.44
CA GLY A 7 6.17 12.28 22.54
C GLY A 7 6.97 11.07 22.05
N ALA A 8 8.17 10.91 22.58
CA ALA A 8 9.06 9.81 22.25
C ALA A 8 8.29 8.48 22.34
N VAL A 9 8.14 7.81 21.22
CA VAL A 9 7.63 6.46 21.16
C VAL A 9 8.63 5.63 21.95
N HIS A 10 8.24 5.11 23.11
CA HIS A 10 9.09 4.22 23.88
C HIS A 10 9.46 3.04 23.00
N ALA A 11 10.75 2.91 22.68
CA ALA A 11 11.25 1.78 21.93
C ALA A 11 10.88 0.50 22.70
N PHE A 12 10.13 -0.38 22.08
CA PHE A 12 9.80 -1.68 22.64
C PHE A 12 11.10 -2.45 22.90
N ASP A 13 11.31 -2.87 24.15
CA ASP A 13 12.45 -3.70 24.56
C ASP A 13 12.03 -5.19 24.54
N PRO A 14 12.54 -6.00 23.60
CA PRO A 14 12.22 -7.43 23.55
C PRO A 14 12.77 -8.20 24.76
N GLY A 15 13.72 -7.65 25.52
CA GLY A 15 14.25 -8.24 26.74
C GLY A 15 13.23 -8.39 27.89
N VAL A 16 12.08 -7.72 27.79
CA VAL A 16 10.97 -7.82 28.76
C VAL A 16 10.07 -9.04 28.48
N LEU A 17 10.19 -9.68 27.32
CA LEU A 17 9.38 -10.85 26.95
C LEU A 17 10.01 -12.17 27.38
N PRO A 18 9.20 -13.19 27.73
CA PRO A 18 9.69 -14.55 27.91
C PRO A 18 10.47 -15.02 26.70
N GLY A 19 11.59 -15.75 26.89
CA GLY A 19 12.52 -16.13 25.82
C GLY A 19 11.88 -16.73 24.55
N PRO A 20 10.91 -17.67 24.66
CA PRO A 20 10.22 -18.21 23.47
C PRO A 20 9.41 -17.16 22.71
N VAL A 21 8.83 -16.19 23.41
CA VAL A 21 8.07 -15.09 22.82
C VAL A 21 8.99 -14.06 22.19
N ALA A 22 10.07 -13.70 22.87
CA ALA A 22 11.08 -12.77 22.35
C ALA A 22 11.70 -13.28 21.03
N ALA A 23 11.90 -14.59 20.90
CA ALA A 23 12.40 -15.20 19.67
C ALA A 23 11.39 -15.18 18.51
N ALA A 24 10.10 -15.05 18.79
CA ALA A 24 9.03 -15.00 17.80
C ALA A 24 8.62 -13.56 17.45
N VAL A 25 9.08 -12.57 18.19
CA VAL A 25 8.76 -11.15 17.96
C VAL A 25 9.87 -10.49 17.14
N TRP A 26 9.54 -9.97 16.00
CA TRP A 26 10.46 -9.24 15.14
C TRP A 26 10.12 -7.75 15.17
N ARG A 27 11.14 -6.93 15.18
CA ARG A 27 10.94 -5.48 15.02
C ARG A 27 10.73 -5.20 13.53
N GLY A 28 9.85 -4.27 13.21
CA GLY A 28 9.65 -3.84 11.82
C GLY A 28 10.96 -3.38 11.15
N VAL A 29 11.87 -2.78 11.91
CA VAL A 29 13.21 -2.39 11.43
C VAL A 29 14.12 -3.58 11.10
N ASP A 30 13.92 -4.73 11.74
CA ASP A 30 14.72 -5.94 11.51
C ASP A 30 14.21 -6.73 10.29
N MET A 31 13.00 -6.43 9.83
CA MET A 31 12.40 -7.00 8.61
C MET A 31 12.94 -6.36 7.32
N VAL A 32 13.73 -5.30 7.42
CA VAL A 32 14.33 -4.59 6.29
C VAL A 32 15.39 -5.43 5.54
N GLY A 33 15.74 -6.62 6.04
CA GLY A 33 16.78 -7.50 5.45
C GLY A 33 16.41 -8.19 4.14
N ALA A 34 15.13 -8.34 3.80
CA ALA A 34 14.72 -8.77 2.47
C ALA A 34 14.24 -7.51 1.72
N VAL A 35 15.10 -6.94 0.89
CA VAL A 35 14.70 -5.84 -0.02
C VAL A 35 13.62 -6.41 -0.94
N ALA A 36 12.36 -6.32 -0.52
CA ALA A 36 11.23 -6.59 -1.38
C ALA A 36 11.37 -5.68 -2.60
N ARG A 37 11.09 -6.20 -3.77
CA ARG A 37 11.02 -5.36 -4.98
C ARG A 37 10.06 -4.20 -4.69
N THR A 38 10.50 -2.99 -4.95
CA THR A 38 9.71 -1.78 -4.74
C THR A 38 9.52 -1.04 -6.06
N VAL A 39 8.47 -0.24 -6.12
CA VAL A 39 8.21 0.72 -7.19
C VAL A 39 8.28 2.12 -6.57
N PRO A 40 9.03 3.07 -7.16
CA PRO A 40 9.04 4.45 -6.68
C PRO A 40 7.63 4.99 -6.51
N THR A 41 7.37 5.71 -5.42
CA THR A 41 6.06 6.30 -5.15
C THR A 41 5.74 7.46 -6.12
N GLY A 42 6.76 8.03 -6.76
CA GLY A 42 6.70 9.28 -7.51
C GLY A 42 6.89 10.52 -6.63
N PHE A 43 7.13 10.33 -5.33
CA PHE A 43 7.42 11.40 -4.38
C PHE A 43 8.74 11.10 -3.68
N GLY A 44 9.82 11.73 -4.13
CA GLY A 44 11.17 11.47 -3.60
C GLY A 44 11.29 11.63 -2.07
N ALA A 45 10.55 12.57 -1.47
CA ALA A 45 10.51 12.75 -0.03
C ALA A 45 9.84 11.57 0.71
N LEU A 46 8.91 10.88 0.07
CA LEU A 46 8.27 9.68 0.61
C LEU A 46 9.16 8.46 0.40
N ASP A 47 9.78 8.35 -0.78
CA ASP A 47 10.66 7.23 -1.11
C ASP A 47 11.80 7.09 -0.09
N VAL A 48 12.39 8.22 0.36
CA VAL A 48 13.45 8.20 1.39
C VAL A 48 12.98 7.67 2.75
N GLN A 49 11.66 7.74 3.03
CA GLN A 49 11.07 7.29 4.29
C GLN A 49 10.60 5.85 4.24
N LEU A 50 10.37 5.31 3.05
CA LEU A 50 9.88 3.94 2.89
C LEU A 50 11.03 2.93 2.81
N PRO A 51 10.91 1.79 3.47
CA PRO A 51 11.84 0.68 3.31
C PRO A 51 11.96 0.27 1.83
N GLY A 52 13.17 0.22 1.30
CA GLY A 52 13.41 -0.13 -0.10
C GLY A 52 13.17 1.00 -1.11
N GLY A 53 12.83 2.23 -0.65
CA GLY A 53 12.73 3.41 -1.50
C GLY A 53 11.46 3.48 -2.36
N GLY A 54 10.37 2.86 -1.93
CA GLY A 54 9.11 2.90 -2.69
C GLY A 54 8.03 1.96 -2.16
N TRP A 55 6.96 1.79 -2.93
CA TRP A 55 5.89 0.85 -2.62
C TRP A 55 6.38 -0.60 -2.80
N PRO A 56 6.17 -1.49 -1.81
CA PRO A 56 6.49 -2.90 -1.97
C PRO A 56 5.56 -3.57 -3.00
N THR A 57 6.13 -4.38 -3.89
CA THR A 57 5.36 -5.04 -4.96
C THR A 57 4.92 -6.47 -4.63
N GLN A 58 5.42 -7.03 -3.53
CA GLN A 58 5.11 -8.40 -3.09
C GLN A 58 4.58 -8.44 -1.66
N ALA A 59 3.90 -7.39 -1.25
CA ALA A 59 3.33 -7.25 0.08
C ALA A 59 2.02 -6.45 0.02
N VAL A 60 1.19 -6.61 1.04
CA VAL A 60 0.00 -5.78 1.23
C VAL A 60 0.42 -4.46 1.88
N THR A 61 0.00 -3.36 1.27
CA THR A 61 0.15 -2.02 1.85
C THR A 61 -1.20 -1.49 2.28
N GLU A 62 -1.36 -1.19 3.56
CA GLU A 62 -2.55 -0.53 4.09
C GLU A 62 -2.34 0.98 4.11
N LEU A 63 -3.31 1.73 3.57
CA LEU A 63 -3.32 3.19 3.61
C LEU A 63 -4.43 3.67 4.54
N LEU A 64 -4.05 4.26 5.68
CA LEU A 64 -4.98 4.86 6.63
C LEU A 64 -5.12 6.35 6.33
N LEU A 65 -6.22 6.73 5.73
CA LEU A 65 -6.48 8.10 5.28
C LEU A 65 -7.61 8.73 6.11
N PRO A 66 -7.49 10.03 6.51
CA PRO A 66 -8.52 10.72 7.28
C PRO A 66 -9.87 10.80 6.56
N GLN A 67 -9.84 10.83 5.23
CA GLN A 67 -11.02 10.85 4.38
C GLN A 67 -10.80 9.90 3.21
N ALA A 68 -11.56 8.82 3.18
CA ALA A 68 -11.59 7.90 2.05
C ALA A 68 -12.01 8.62 0.76
N LEU A 69 -11.53 8.16 -0.39
CA LEU A 69 -11.87 8.64 -1.75
C LEU A 69 -11.27 9.99 -2.16
N ARG A 70 -10.44 10.62 -1.35
CA ARG A 70 -9.90 11.94 -1.70
C ARG A 70 -8.45 11.94 -2.14
N TYR A 71 -7.65 11.05 -1.56
CA TYR A 71 -6.18 11.16 -1.66
C TYR A 71 -5.50 9.91 -2.22
N GLU A 72 -6.20 8.77 -2.25
CA GLU A 72 -5.64 7.48 -2.68
C GLU A 72 -5.03 7.56 -4.08
N TRP A 73 -5.80 8.08 -5.04
CA TRP A 73 -5.34 8.20 -6.41
C TRP A 73 -4.24 9.23 -6.61
N ARG A 74 -4.21 10.26 -5.76
CA ARG A 74 -3.12 11.24 -5.79
C ARG A 74 -1.82 10.64 -5.24
N LEU A 75 -1.96 9.76 -4.25
CA LEU A 75 -0.82 9.10 -3.61
C LEU A 75 -0.30 7.93 -4.44
N LEU A 76 -1.19 7.09 -4.96
CA LEU A 76 -0.82 5.88 -5.72
C LEU A 76 -0.61 6.15 -7.21
N GLY A 77 -1.31 7.15 -7.77
CA GLY A 77 -1.35 7.44 -9.20
C GLY A 77 0.02 7.52 -9.87
N PRO A 78 1.00 8.22 -9.31
CA PRO A 78 2.33 8.35 -9.95
C PRO A 78 3.08 7.02 -10.11
N ALA A 79 2.80 6.01 -9.27
CA ALA A 79 3.43 4.69 -9.35
C ALA A 79 2.74 3.75 -10.35
N LEU A 80 1.46 3.99 -10.69
CA LEU A 80 0.66 3.07 -11.50
C LEU A 80 1.23 2.81 -12.90
N PRO A 81 1.73 3.82 -13.64
CA PRO A 81 2.30 3.58 -14.97
C PRO A 81 3.47 2.58 -14.96
N ALA A 82 4.31 2.64 -13.93
CA ALA A 82 5.44 1.71 -13.80
C ALA A 82 4.98 0.26 -13.60
N LEU A 83 3.88 0.05 -12.86
CA LEU A 83 3.29 -1.28 -12.63
C LEU A 83 2.60 -1.84 -13.89
N LEU A 84 2.21 -0.97 -14.83
CA LEU A 84 1.49 -1.36 -16.04
C LEU A 84 2.40 -1.62 -17.25
N GLN A 85 3.68 -1.23 -17.18
CA GLN A 85 4.62 -1.30 -18.30
C GLN A 85 4.83 -2.71 -18.87
N GLU A 86 4.75 -3.75 -18.03
CA GLU A 86 4.97 -5.14 -18.43
C GLU A 86 3.67 -5.90 -18.73
N GLY A 87 2.61 -5.20 -19.11
CA GLY A 87 1.30 -5.80 -19.36
C GLY A 87 0.49 -6.06 -18.09
N GLY A 88 0.87 -5.46 -16.99
CA GLY A 88 0.15 -5.51 -15.71
C GLY A 88 -1.29 -4.99 -15.84
N ARG A 89 -2.12 -5.31 -14.85
CA ARG A 89 -3.50 -4.84 -14.73
C ARG A 89 -3.74 -4.28 -13.35
N ILE A 90 -4.61 -3.29 -13.27
CA ILE A 90 -5.13 -2.77 -12.01
C ILE A 90 -6.48 -3.40 -11.74
N TYR A 91 -6.61 -4.05 -10.61
CA TYR A 91 -7.86 -4.62 -10.14
C TYR A 91 -8.43 -3.75 -9.01
N LEU A 92 -9.66 -3.29 -9.18
CA LEU A 92 -10.40 -2.55 -8.17
C LEU A 92 -11.50 -3.45 -7.61
N VAL A 93 -11.27 -3.99 -6.42
CA VAL A 93 -12.24 -4.88 -5.76
C VAL A 93 -13.16 -4.06 -4.87
N ALA A 94 -14.43 -4.03 -5.21
CA ALA A 94 -15.48 -3.34 -4.46
C ALA A 94 -15.11 -1.91 -4.01
N PRO A 95 -14.59 -1.06 -4.91
CA PRO A 95 -14.32 0.33 -4.54
C PRO A 95 -15.62 0.98 -4.07
N PRO A 96 -15.56 1.90 -3.09
CA PRO A 96 -16.74 2.53 -2.52
C PRO A 96 -17.50 3.42 -3.51
N GLN A 97 -16.85 3.82 -4.59
CA GLN A 97 -17.47 4.55 -5.71
C GLN A 97 -17.07 3.91 -7.05
N PRO A 98 -17.91 3.98 -8.07
CA PRO A 98 -17.55 3.54 -9.41
C PRO A 98 -16.27 4.20 -9.89
N PRO A 99 -15.31 3.45 -10.45
CA PRO A 99 -14.08 4.02 -10.98
C PRO A 99 -14.39 4.95 -12.16
N HIS A 100 -13.79 6.14 -12.15
CA HIS A 100 -13.90 7.09 -13.24
C HIS A 100 -12.81 6.83 -14.28
N ALA A 101 -13.13 6.09 -15.34
CA ALA A 101 -12.17 5.64 -16.34
C ALA A 101 -11.35 6.79 -16.97
N GLY A 102 -11.99 7.94 -17.24
CA GLY A 102 -11.30 9.11 -17.80
C GLY A 102 -10.26 9.69 -16.83
N GLY A 103 -10.58 9.74 -15.54
CA GLY A 103 -9.63 10.20 -14.51
C GLY A 103 -8.45 9.23 -14.35
N LEU A 104 -8.72 7.93 -14.40
CA LEU A 104 -7.67 6.90 -14.33
C LEU A 104 -6.78 6.92 -15.58
N ALA A 105 -7.35 7.15 -16.76
CA ALA A 105 -6.58 7.31 -18.00
C ALA A 105 -5.60 8.51 -17.92
N GLN A 106 -6.00 9.62 -17.26
CA GLN A 106 -5.11 10.75 -17.01
C GLN A 106 -3.95 10.41 -16.05
N LEU A 107 -4.15 9.43 -15.18
CA LEU A 107 -3.09 8.88 -14.31
C LEU A 107 -2.24 7.81 -15.01
N GLY A 108 -2.43 7.59 -16.31
CA GLY A 108 -1.68 6.61 -17.08
C GLY A 108 -2.21 5.18 -16.96
N VAL A 109 -3.46 4.99 -16.52
CA VAL A 109 -4.14 3.69 -16.46
C VAL A 109 -5.11 3.55 -17.62
N PRO A 110 -4.74 2.84 -18.70
CA PRO A 110 -5.65 2.62 -19.82
C PRO A 110 -6.86 1.78 -19.39
N PRO A 111 -8.06 2.04 -19.93
CA PRO A 111 -9.25 1.24 -19.62
C PRO A 111 -9.07 -0.26 -19.87
N ALA A 112 -8.25 -0.63 -20.87
CA ALA A 112 -7.96 -2.03 -21.19
C ALA A 112 -7.14 -2.76 -20.10
N GLN A 113 -6.46 -2.02 -19.23
CA GLN A 113 -5.68 -2.56 -18.12
C GLN A 113 -6.38 -2.36 -16.77
N LEU A 114 -7.63 -1.90 -16.77
CA LEU A 114 -8.43 -1.73 -15.57
C LEU A 114 -9.51 -2.80 -15.48
N VAL A 115 -9.53 -3.54 -14.39
CA VAL A 115 -10.55 -4.54 -14.07
C VAL A 115 -11.34 -4.09 -12.85
N TRP A 116 -12.63 -3.91 -13.01
CA TRP A 116 -13.51 -3.58 -11.90
C TRP A 116 -14.27 -4.82 -11.42
N VAL A 117 -13.94 -5.30 -10.23
CA VAL A 117 -14.58 -6.44 -9.59
C VAL A 117 -15.66 -5.93 -8.64
N ARG A 118 -16.92 -6.27 -8.93
CA ARG A 118 -18.05 -5.97 -8.06
C ARG A 118 -18.25 -7.12 -7.08
N ALA A 119 -18.09 -6.84 -5.80
CA ALA A 119 -18.36 -7.76 -4.71
C ALA A 119 -19.11 -7.01 -3.61
N VAL A 120 -20.25 -7.50 -3.20
CA VAL A 120 -21.12 -6.83 -2.23
C VAL A 120 -20.80 -7.29 -0.81
N ALA A 121 -20.82 -8.59 -0.58
CA ALA A 121 -20.57 -9.16 0.74
C ALA A 121 -19.07 -9.09 1.10
N PRO A 122 -18.72 -8.87 2.38
CA PRO A 122 -17.33 -8.83 2.82
C PRO A 122 -16.54 -10.09 2.44
N LEU A 123 -17.17 -11.26 2.56
CA LEU A 123 -16.53 -12.54 2.23
C LEU A 123 -16.24 -12.67 0.73
N GLU A 124 -17.12 -12.17 -0.13
CA GLU A 124 -16.92 -12.12 -1.57
C GLU A 124 -15.73 -11.22 -1.96
N ARG A 125 -15.56 -10.10 -1.24
CA ARG A 125 -14.42 -9.18 -1.45
C ARG A 125 -13.10 -9.86 -1.12
N LEU A 126 -13.03 -10.55 0.01
CA LEU A 126 -11.83 -11.29 0.42
C LEU A 126 -11.53 -12.40 -0.59
N TRP A 127 -12.52 -13.19 -0.96
CA TRP A 127 -12.37 -14.26 -1.94
C TRP A 127 -11.91 -13.73 -3.30
N ALA A 128 -12.54 -12.68 -3.81
CA ALA A 128 -12.16 -12.07 -5.08
C ALA A 128 -10.71 -11.53 -5.05
N THR A 129 -10.29 -10.95 -3.92
CA THR A 129 -8.93 -10.46 -3.76
C THR A 129 -7.92 -11.62 -3.75
N GLU A 130 -8.21 -12.70 -3.05
CA GLU A 130 -7.37 -13.90 -3.03
C GLU A 130 -7.19 -14.50 -4.43
N GLN A 131 -8.24 -14.51 -5.27
CA GLN A 131 -8.16 -15.06 -6.62
C GLN A 131 -7.34 -14.19 -7.60
N ILE A 132 -7.05 -12.95 -7.24
CA ILE A 132 -6.29 -11.99 -8.05
C ILE A 132 -4.79 -12.04 -7.72
N LEU A 133 -4.46 -12.36 -6.46
CA LEU A 133 -3.09 -12.41 -5.95
C LEU A 133 -2.38 -13.69 -6.36
#